data_47a58e372fd85e6e747f3cd559604f8e
#
_entry.id   47a58e372fd85e6e747f3cd559604f8e
#
_cell.length_a   1.000
_cell.length_b   1.000
_cell.length_c   1.000
_cell.angle_alpha   90.00
_cell.angle_beta   90.00
_cell.angle_gamma   90.00
#
_symmetry.space_group_name_H-M   'P 1'
#
loop_
_entity.id
_entity.type
_entity.pdbx_description
1 polymer ?
#
loop_
_entity_poly.entity_id
_entity_poly.type
_entity_poly.pdbx_seq_one_letter_code
_entity_poly.pdbx_strand_id
1 'polypeptide(L)'
;MDMRVFGSRRYGFVPGPAAGGHRDDLLVWLHGSTQSATVTRRFTNRRFEHLGMSVAYPEGVARHWNDGRRLLQEKTRELGTNDVEYLTEFVHSFECTGRMFGAGFSNGGHMIYRLLHEAPGLFDAALVIAATQPTPENFLPTPPTADRWRPTPLLLIHGESDPIAPIAGGTVRGGTQSAQATADYYRRLNGDAAPVRLVTLPNTGHVVPGPGCVTSEFLGPANESVDAAKLFGQFIDELPR
;
A
#
# COMPACT_ATOMS: atom_id res chain seq x y z
N MET A 1 -19.00 -0.50 -8.06
CA MET A 1 -17.98 0.56 -7.82
C MET A 1 -18.43 1.80 -8.51
N ASP A 2 -18.65 2.82 -7.75
CA ASP A 2 -19.04 4.14 -8.25
C ASP A 2 -17.78 4.96 -8.53
N MET A 3 -17.73 5.59 -9.70
CA MET A 3 -16.65 6.53 -10.00
C MET A 3 -17.04 7.92 -9.52
N ARG A 4 -16.17 8.50 -8.69
CA ARG A 4 -16.37 9.81 -8.06
C ARG A 4 -15.17 10.72 -8.33
N VAL A 5 -15.23 11.96 -7.91
CA VAL A 5 -14.18 12.97 -8.04
C VAL A 5 -13.89 13.57 -6.65
N PHE A 6 -12.61 13.72 -6.31
CA PHE A 6 -12.14 14.49 -5.18
C PHE A 6 -11.01 15.43 -5.65
N GLY A 7 -11.20 16.73 -5.44
CA GLY A 7 -10.36 17.74 -6.07
C GLY A 7 -10.38 17.60 -7.60
N SER A 8 -9.20 17.47 -8.19
CA SER A 8 -9.04 17.29 -9.65
C SER A 8 -8.90 15.82 -10.08
N ARG A 9 -9.01 14.85 -9.16
CA ARG A 9 -8.72 13.44 -9.42
C ARG A 9 -9.96 12.56 -9.26
N ARG A 10 -9.98 11.48 -10.03
CA ARG A 10 -11.03 10.46 -9.93
C ARG A 10 -10.66 9.42 -8.88
N TYR A 11 -11.68 8.80 -8.32
CA TYR A 11 -11.52 7.60 -7.49
C TYR A 11 -12.70 6.65 -7.67
N GLY A 12 -12.46 5.37 -7.51
CA GLY A 12 -13.50 4.37 -7.39
C GLY A 12 -13.91 4.21 -5.94
N PHE A 13 -15.20 4.04 -5.67
CA PHE A 13 -15.70 3.75 -4.33
C PHE A 13 -16.62 2.52 -4.34
N VAL A 14 -16.37 1.63 -3.41
CA VAL A 14 -17.22 0.46 -3.13
C VAL A 14 -17.64 0.56 -1.68
N PRO A 15 -18.93 0.79 -1.39
CA PRO A 15 -19.41 0.85 -0.02
C PRO A 15 -19.30 -0.52 0.65
N GLY A 16 -19.00 -0.53 1.92
CA GLY A 16 -19.07 -1.71 2.77
C GLY A 16 -20.51 -2.21 2.91
N PRO A 17 -20.71 -3.40 3.47
CA PRO A 17 -22.04 -3.96 3.69
C PRO A 17 -22.79 -3.14 4.75
N ALA A 18 -24.13 -3.17 4.70
CA ALA A 18 -25.00 -2.47 5.66
C ALA A 18 -24.85 -2.99 7.10
N ALA A 19 -24.33 -4.21 7.27
CA ALA A 19 -24.07 -4.83 8.60
C ALA A 19 -22.82 -5.72 8.52
N GLY A 20 -22.09 -5.82 9.63
CA GLY A 20 -20.87 -6.64 9.72
C GLY A 20 -19.80 -6.02 10.62
N GLY A 21 -18.74 -6.76 10.92
CA GLY A 21 -17.73 -6.37 11.91
C GLY A 21 -16.86 -5.16 11.52
N HIS A 22 -16.70 -4.90 10.22
CA HIS A 22 -15.86 -3.83 9.66
C HIS A 22 -16.65 -2.79 8.86
N ARG A 23 -17.98 -2.76 8.97
CA ARG A 23 -18.84 -1.91 8.14
C ARG A 23 -18.50 -0.41 8.19
N ASP A 24 -17.99 0.05 9.32
CA ASP A 24 -17.65 1.44 9.57
C ASP A 24 -16.19 1.76 9.25
N ASP A 25 -15.39 0.73 8.90
CA ASP A 25 -13.98 0.85 8.52
C ASP A 25 -13.85 1.22 7.02
N LEU A 26 -12.74 1.87 6.67
CA LEU A 26 -12.40 2.23 5.30
C LEU A 26 -11.00 1.74 4.93
N LEU A 27 -10.88 1.08 3.79
CA LEU A 27 -9.61 0.78 3.15
C LEU A 27 -9.36 1.74 1.98
N VAL A 28 -8.24 2.44 2.00
CA VAL A 28 -7.74 3.23 0.87
C VAL A 28 -6.67 2.41 0.15
N TRP A 29 -6.97 2.00 -1.09
CA TRP A 29 -6.09 1.17 -1.91
C TRP A 29 -5.34 1.99 -2.94
N LEU A 30 -4.01 2.04 -2.82
CA LEU A 30 -3.11 2.75 -3.73
C LEU A 30 -2.59 1.81 -4.82
N HIS A 31 -2.92 2.11 -6.06
CA HIS A 31 -2.60 1.29 -7.23
C HIS A 31 -1.10 1.26 -7.57
N GLY A 32 -0.66 0.23 -8.29
CA GLY A 32 0.67 0.17 -8.90
C GLY A 32 0.81 1.09 -10.12
N SER A 33 2.04 1.25 -10.61
CA SER A 33 2.35 2.05 -11.80
C SER A 33 1.43 1.69 -12.98
N THR A 34 1.00 2.69 -13.73
CA THR A 34 0.17 2.60 -14.95
C THR A 34 -1.28 2.14 -14.74
N GLN A 35 -1.69 1.83 -13.53
CA GLN A 35 -3.05 1.39 -13.22
C GLN A 35 -4.00 2.57 -12.96
N SER A 36 -5.27 2.38 -13.27
CA SER A 36 -6.39 3.22 -12.84
C SER A 36 -7.17 2.52 -11.72
N ALA A 37 -8.14 3.19 -11.10
CA ALA A 37 -9.04 2.61 -10.11
C ALA A 37 -9.70 1.32 -10.62
N THR A 38 -10.18 1.32 -11.86
CA THR A 38 -10.81 0.14 -12.47
C THR A 38 -9.81 -0.99 -12.73
N VAL A 39 -8.59 -0.66 -13.18
CA VAL A 39 -7.55 -1.64 -13.46
C VAL A 39 -7.07 -2.30 -12.17
N THR A 40 -6.72 -1.51 -11.15
CA THR A 40 -6.23 -2.07 -9.88
C THR A 40 -7.30 -2.91 -9.17
N ARG A 41 -8.57 -2.49 -9.22
CA ARG A 41 -9.70 -3.27 -8.70
C ARG A 41 -9.82 -4.65 -9.36
N ARG A 42 -9.62 -4.74 -10.69
CA ARG A 42 -9.59 -6.02 -11.42
C ARG A 42 -8.31 -6.79 -11.10
N PHE A 43 -7.18 -6.11 -10.99
CA PHE A 43 -5.89 -6.71 -10.68
C PHE A 43 -5.89 -7.42 -9.33
N THR A 44 -6.60 -6.89 -8.33
CA THR A 44 -6.82 -7.54 -7.02
C THR A 44 -7.95 -8.57 -7.05
N ASN A 45 -8.57 -8.83 -8.20
CA ASN A 45 -9.78 -9.63 -8.32
C ASN A 45 -10.87 -9.24 -7.31
N ARG A 46 -10.95 -7.96 -6.92
CA ARG A 46 -11.92 -7.39 -5.97
C ARG A 46 -11.85 -8.02 -4.56
N ARG A 47 -10.77 -8.73 -4.23
CA ARG A 47 -10.66 -9.51 -2.98
C ARG A 47 -10.82 -8.65 -1.74
N PHE A 48 -10.30 -7.42 -1.77
CA PHE A 48 -10.38 -6.50 -0.62
C PHE A 48 -11.79 -6.00 -0.33
N GLU A 49 -12.70 -6.05 -1.29
CA GLU A 49 -14.12 -5.71 -1.09
C GLU A 49 -14.87 -6.76 -0.26
N HIS A 50 -14.28 -7.94 -0.08
CA HIS A 50 -14.86 -9.02 0.75
C HIS A 50 -14.47 -8.92 2.23
N LEU A 51 -13.68 -7.91 2.61
CA LEU A 51 -13.29 -7.69 4.01
C LEU A 51 -14.42 -7.10 4.88
N GLY A 52 -15.56 -6.76 4.26
CA GLY A 52 -16.71 -6.22 4.99
C GLY A 52 -16.56 -4.74 5.39
N MET A 53 -15.68 -4.00 4.72
CA MET A 53 -15.47 -2.56 4.87
C MET A 53 -15.65 -1.82 3.56
N SER A 54 -15.76 -0.50 3.60
CA SER A 54 -15.72 0.33 2.40
C SER A 54 -14.32 0.32 1.79
N VAL A 55 -14.23 0.37 0.44
CA VAL A 55 -12.95 0.44 -0.25
C VAL A 55 -12.94 1.63 -1.22
N ALA A 56 -11.94 2.51 -1.07
CA ALA A 56 -11.67 3.62 -1.95
C ALA A 56 -10.41 3.36 -2.78
N TYR A 57 -10.51 3.60 -4.09
CA TYR A 57 -9.44 3.42 -5.07
C TYR A 57 -9.10 4.78 -5.72
N PRO A 58 -8.33 5.67 -5.06
CA PRO A 58 -7.92 6.93 -5.69
C PRO A 58 -6.99 6.70 -6.88
N GLU A 59 -6.98 7.65 -7.82
CA GLU A 59 -6.11 7.62 -9.00
C GLU A 59 -4.97 8.63 -8.85
N GLY A 60 -3.73 8.16 -9.01
CA GLY A 60 -2.54 8.99 -9.10
C GLY A 60 -2.47 9.75 -10.43
N VAL A 61 -1.82 10.91 -10.44
CA VAL A 61 -1.60 11.72 -11.64
C VAL A 61 -0.80 10.89 -12.65
N ALA A 62 -1.18 10.92 -13.92
CA ALA A 62 -0.60 10.10 -14.98
C ALA A 62 -0.51 8.59 -14.61
N ARG A 63 -1.40 8.10 -13.76
CA ARG A 63 -1.44 6.72 -13.25
C ARG A 63 -0.19 6.31 -12.46
N HIS A 64 0.42 7.26 -11.75
CA HIS A 64 1.56 7.05 -10.86
C HIS A 64 1.41 7.89 -9.59
N TRP A 65 2.07 7.45 -8.52
CA TRP A 65 2.24 8.20 -7.29
C TRP A 65 3.65 8.79 -7.25
N ASN A 66 3.75 10.04 -6.83
CA ASN A 66 5.01 10.69 -6.47
C ASN A 66 5.47 10.15 -5.11
N ASP A 67 5.97 8.93 -5.12
CA ASP A 67 6.30 8.14 -3.93
C ASP A 67 7.62 8.55 -3.25
N GLY A 68 8.03 7.79 -2.23
CA GLY A 68 9.20 8.07 -1.41
C GLY A 68 10.56 7.88 -2.09
N ARG A 69 10.65 7.41 -3.33
CA ARG A 69 11.91 7.20 -4.04
C ARG A 69 12.43 8.51 -4.67
N ARG A 70 13.53 9.04 -4.16
CA ARG A 70 14.14 10.31 -4.61
C ARG A 70 14.51 10.29 -6.10
N LEU A 71 15.08 9.18 -6.56
CA LEU A 71 15.61 9.02 -7.91
C LEU A 71 14.60 8.39 -8.90
N LEU A 72 13.33 8.35 -8.52
CA LEU A 72 12.26 7.89 -9.41
C LEU A 72 12.04 8.92 -10.54
N GLN A 73 12.15 8.45 -11.78
CA GLN A 73 11.91 9.25 -12.98
C GLN A 73 10.51 8.94 -13.52
N GLU A 74 9.51 9.62 -12.96
CA GLU A 74 8.11 9.46 -13.36
C GLU A 74 7.45 10.83 -13.55
N LYS A 75 6.42 10.88 -14.39
CA LYS A 75 5.71 12.12 -14.73
C LYS A 75 5.20 12.90 -13.51
N THR A 76 4.74 12.20 -12.50
CA THR A 76 4.32 12.79 -11.23
C THR A 76 5.44 13.55 -10.52
N ARG A 77 6.68 13.03 -10.59
CA ARG A 77 7.86 13.68 -10.03
C ARG A 77 8.23 14.94 -10.83
N GLU A 78 8.20 14.83 -12.16
CA GLU A 78 8.46 15.99 -13.06
C GLU A 78 7.45 17.11 -12.84
N LEU A 79 6.17 16.75 -12.63
CA LEU A 79 5.09 17.70 -12.37
C LEU A 79 5.08 18.23 -10.93
N GLY A 80 5.93 17.71 -10.04
CA GLY A 80 5.95 18.09 -8.64
C GLY A 80 4.64 17.83 -7.89
N THR A 81 3.90 16.75 -8.27
CA THR A 81 2.62 16.46 -7.64
C THR A 81 2.77 16.22 -6.12
N ASN A 82 1.94 16.90 -5.33
CA ASN A 82 1.89 16.70 -3.88
C ASN A 82 0.87 15.59 -3.53
N ASP A 83 1.29 14.33 -3.71
CA ASP A 83 0.42 13.19 -3.41
C ASP A 83 0.22 12.96 -1.92
N VAL A 84 1.12 13.45 -1.07
CA VAL A 84 0.96 13.36 0.40
C VAL A 84 -0.21 14.23 0.84
N GLU A 85 -0.23 15.50 0.43
CA GLU A 85 -1.33 16.42 0.73
C GLU A 85 -2.66 15.90 0.19
N TYR A 86 -2.68 15.55 -1.12
CA TYR A 86 -3.87 15.01 -1.75
C TYR A 86 -4.45 13.79 -1.01
N LEU A 87 -3.61 12.80 -0.69
CA LEU A 87 -4.06 11.59 -0.01
C LEU A 87 -4.48 11.84 1.45
N THR A 88 -3.81 12.77 2.13
CA THR A 88 -4.18 13.18 3.48
C THR A 88 -5.57 13.84 3.50
N GLU A 89 -5.80 14.80 2.62
CA GLU A 89 -7.11 15.45 2.46
C GLU A 89 -8.18 14.46 1.99
N PHE A 90 -7.83 13.58 1.05
CA PHE A 90 -8.73 12.54 0.55
C PHE A 90 -9.20 11.59 1.65
N VAL A 91 -8.28 11.09 2.49
CA VAL A 91 -8.61 10.22 3.62
C VAL A 91 -9.50 10.95 4.62
N HIS A 92 -9.15 12.19 4.98
CA HIS A 92 -9.94 12.99 5.91
C HIS A 92 -11.31 13.44 5.37
N SER A 93 -11.52 13.37 4.05
CA SER A 93 -12.82 13.70 3.46
C SER A 93 -13.92 12.64 3.69
N PHE A 94 -13.53 11.47 4.18
CA PHE A 94 -14.50 10.43 4.54
C PHE A 94 -14.97 10.62 5.98
N GLU A 95 -16.29 10.69 6.16
CA GLU A 95 -16.93 10.64 7.49
C GLU A 95 -16.92 9.18 8.01
N CYS A 96 -15.72 8.63 8.21
CA CYS A 96 -15.51 7.27 8.68
C CYS A 96 -15.56 7.27 10.22
N THR A 97 -16.44 6.46 10.81
CA THR A 97 -16.54 6.32 12.27
C THR A 97 -15.72 5.12 12.79
N GLY A 98 -15.25 4.26 11.89
CA GLY A 98 -14.36 3.15 12.17
C GLY A 98 -12.89 3.48 11.91
N ARG A 99 -12.11 2.42 11.69
CA ARG A 99 -10.67 2.53 11.42
C ARG A 99 -10.40 2.85 9.96
N MET A 100 -9.29 3.55 9.74
CA MET A 100 -8.79 3.91 8.43
C MET A 100 -7.57 3.06 8.09
N PHE A 101 -7.63 2.30 7.00
CA PHE A 101 -6.53 1.45 6.57
C PHE A 101 -5.95 1.92 5.25
N GLY A 102 -4.60 1.88 5.15
CA GLY A 102 -3.89 2.12 3.90
C GLY A 102 -3.36 0.82 3.30
N ALA A 103 -3.62 0.57 2.02
CA ALA A 103 -3.00 -0.54 1.32
C ALA A 103 -2.39 -0.07 -0.01
N GLY A 104 -1.24 -0.65 -0.40
CA GLY A 104 -0.60 -0.29 -1.65
C GLY A 104 0.16 -1.43 -2.30
N PHE A 105 0.10 -1.46 -3.63
CA PHE A 105 0.84 -2.40 -4.46
C PHE A 105 1.93 -1.66 -5.24
N SER A 106 3.17 -2.19 -5.27
CA SER A 106 4.26 -1.66 -6.08
C SER A 106 4.50 -0.15 -5.82
N ASN A 107 4.31 0.73 -6.81
CA ASN A 107 4.37 2.18 -6.64
C ASN A 107 3.43 2.69 -5.53
N GLY A 108 2.20 2.14 -5.41
CA GLY A 108 1.30 2.43 -4.31
C GLY A 108 1.86 2.00 -2.95
N GLY A 109 2.58 0.87 -2.89
CA GLY A 109 3.30 0.43 -1.68
C GLY A 109 4.42 1.39 -1.27
N HIS A 110 5.21 1.89 -2.24
CA HIS A 110 6.20 2.93 -1.99
C HIS A 110 5.54 4.26 -1.53
N MET A 111 4.32 4.54 -2.00
CA MET A 111 3.56 5.71 -1.52
C MET A 111 3.07 5.52 -0.08
N ILE A 112 2.68 4.30 0.31
CA ILE A 112 2.36 4.00 1.73
C ILE A 112 3.57 4.30 2.62
N TYR A 113 4.78 3.85 2.25
CA TYR A 113 5.98 4.17 3.05
C TYR A 113 6.19 5.69 3.17
N ARG A 114 5.96 6.45 2.11
CA ARG A 114 6.04 7.92 2.16
C ARG A 114 5.01 8.51 3.13
N LEU A 115 3.76 8.06 3.07
CA LEU A 115 2.69 8.53 3.96
C LEU A 115 2.94 8.21 5.42
N LEU A 116 3.49 7.05 5.75
CA LEU A 116 3.87 6.71 7.13
C LEU A 116 4.87 7.71 7.73
N HIS A 117 5.71 8.33 6.90
CA HIS A 117 6.72 9.32 7.33
C HIS A 117 6.24 10.77 7.27
N GLU A 118 5.50 11.16 6.22
CA GLU A 118 5.11 12.56 5.98
C GLU A 118 3.70 12.90 6.49
N ALA A 119 2.85 11.87 6.70
CA ALA A 119 1.51 11.99 7.29
C ALA A 119 1.30 10.93 8.40
N PRO A 120 2.14 10.95 9.47
CA PRO A 120 2.09 9.93 10.51
C PRO A 120 0.75 9.94 11.25
N GLY A 121 0.18 8.74 11.45
CA GLY A 121 -1.15 8.57 12.06
C GLY A 121 -2.31 8.68 11.08
N LEU A 122 -2.05 8.78 9.77
CA LEU A 122 -3.10 8.79 8.75
C LEU A 122 -3.87 7.46 8.69
N PHE A 123 -3.21 6.35 9.01
CA PHE A 123 -3.79 5.01 8.99
C PHE A 123 -3.64 4.29 10.33
N ASP A 124 -4.69 3.58 10.74
CA ASP A 124 -4.68 2.71 11.92
C ASP A 124 -3.91 1.40 11.69
N ALA A 125 -3.78 0.96 10.44
CA ALA A 125 -2.87 -0.08 9.99
C ALA A 125 -2.60 0.05 8.49
N ALA A 126 -1.50 -0.54 8.01
CA ALA A 126 -1.15 -0.50 6.60
C ALA A 126 -0.73 -1.87 6.04
N LEU A 127 -0.98 -2.05 4.74
CA LEU A 127 -0.55 -3.19 3.94
C LEU A 127 0.33 -2.70 2.78
N VAL A 128 1.48 -3.32 2.61
CA VAL A 128 2.34 -3.09 1.45
C VAL A 128 2.61 -4.40 0.75
N ILE A 129 2.35 -4.44 -0.56
CA ILE A 129 2.57 -5.61 -1.40
C ILE A 129 3.57 -5.27 -2.51
N ALA A 130 4.58 -6.12 -2.69
CA ALA A 130 5.59 -6.03 -3.75
C ALA A 130 6.30 -4.66 -3.82
N ALA A 131 6.65 -4.11 -2.66
CA ALA A 131 7.47 -2.92 -2.52
C ALA A 131 8.34 -3.03 -1.28
N THR A 132 9.56 -2.49 -1.35
CA THR A 132 10.51 -2.44 -0.24
C THR A 132 10.96 -1.02 0.02
N GLN A 133 11.40 -0.72 1.24
CA GLN A 133 11.88 0.61 1.62
C GLN A 133 13.01 1.06 0.69
N PRO A 134 12.99 2.27 0.12
CA PRO A 134 14.15 2.83 -0.58
C PRO A 134 15.39 2.84 0.33
N THR A 135 16.57 2.78 -0.28
CA THR A 135 17.81 2.98 0.51
C THR A 135 17.82 4.37 1.15
N PRO A 136 18.57 4.62 2.23
CA PRO A 136 18.61 5.93 2.88
C PRO A 136 18.91 7.09 1.90
N GLU A 137 19.80 6.87 0.93
CA GLU A 137 20.18 7.86 -0.08
C GLU A 137 19.05 8.13 -1.08
N ASN A 138 18.22 7.12 -1.35
CA ASN A 138 17.09 7.17 -2.29
C ASN A 138 15.77 7.51 -1.60
N PHE A 139 15.69 7.51 -0.28
CA PHE A 139 14.46 7.82 0.44
C PHE A 139 14.26 9.34 0.56
N LEU A 140 13.13 9.82 0.06
CA LEU A 140 12.82 11.26 0.02
C LEU A 140 12.49 11.82 1.40
N PRO A 141 11.62 11.17 2.20
CA PRO A 141 11.31 11.66 3.53
C PRO A 141 12.52 11.68 4.45
N THR A 142 12.60 12.70 5.29
CA THR A 142 13.56 12.73 6.39
C THR A 142 13.20 11.65 7.42
N PRO A 143 14.17 10.91 7.98
CA PRO A 143 13.88 9.99 9.06
C PRO A 143 13.12 10.69 10.19
N PRO A 144 12.04 10.11 10.70
CA PRO A 144 11.23 10.76 11.72
C PRO A 144 11.99 10.82 13.04
N THR A 145 11.79 11.90 13.77
CA THR A 145 12.15 11.96 15.19
C THR A 145 11.13 11.18 16.02
N ALA A 146 11.52 10.72 17.21
CA ALA A 146 10.65 9.88 18.04
C ALA A 146 9.32 10.57 18.42
N ASP A 147 9.30 11.88 18.55
CA ASP A 147 8.12 12.68 18.85
C ASP A 147 7.16 12.81 17.65
N ARG A 148 7.67 12.69 16.43
CA ARG A 148 6.88 12.78 15.19
C ARG A 148 6.43 11.44 14.66
N TRP A 149 7.13 10.34 14.98
CA TRP A 149 6.72 9.02 14.55
C TRP A 149 5.43 8.58 15.23
N ARG A 150 4.53 7.99 14.47
CA ARG A 150 3.34 7.32 15.00
C ARG A 150 3.42 5.84 14.63
N PRO A 151 3.70 4.97 15.63
CA PRO A 151 3.74 3.54 15.39
C PRO A 151 2.47 3.05 14.70
N THR A 152 2.64 2.47 13.52
CA THR A 152 1.51 1.98 12.70
C THR A 152 1.71 0.50 12.45
N PRO A 153 0.73 -0.38 12.80
CA PRO A 153 0.74 -1.79 12.45
C PRO A 153 0.93 -1.97 10.94
N LEU A 154 1.88 -2.82 10.54
CA LEU A 154 2.28 -2.94 9.14
C LEU A 154 2.39 -4.41 8.71
N LEU A 155 1.62 -4.79 7.71
CA LEU A 155 1.75 -6.07 7.02
C LEU A 155 2.48 -5.85 5.69
N LEU A 156 3.59 -6.59 5.51
CA LEU A 156 4.38 -6.62 4.27
C LEU A 156 4.20 -7.97 3.61
N ILE A 157 3.85 -8.00 2.34
CA ILE A 157 3.75 -9.24 1.54
C ILE A 157 4.65 -9.11 0.32
N HIS A 158 5.56 -10.07 0.13
CA HIS A 158 6.52 -10.01 -0.98
C HIS A 158 6.74 -11.37 -1.62
N GLY A 159 6.73 -11.42 -2.95
CA GLY A 159 7.04 -12.60 -3.73
C GLY A 159 8.56 -12.82 -3.84
N GLU A 160 9.03 -14.05 -3.62
CA GLU A 160 10.46 -14.38 -3.68
C GLU A 160 10.99 -14.42 -5.13
N SER A 161 10.08 -14.59 -6.10
CA SER A 161 10.39 -14.60 -7.53
C SER A 161 9.95 -13.31 -8.25
N ASP A 162 9.84 -12.18 -7.51
CA ASP A 162 9.45 -10.89 -8.08
C ASP A 162 10.57 -10.34 -8.98
N PRO A 163 10.34 -10.25 -10.32
CA PRO A 163 11.35 -9.78 -11.27
C PRO A 163 11.45 -8.26 -11.36
N ILE A 164 10.46 -7.53 -10.80
CA ILE A 164 10.36 -6.06 -10.91
C ILE A 164 10.87 -5.37 -9.64
N ALA A 165 10.48 -5.90 -8.49
CA ALA A 165 10.92 -5.44 -7.18
C ALA A 165 11.56 -6.63 -6.42
N PRO A 166 12.83 -6.97 -6.69
CA PRO A 166 13.46 -8.13 -6.09
C PRO A 166 13.39 -8.11 -4.57
N ILE A 167 13.04 -9.23 -3.95
CA ILE A 167 12.93 -9.37 -2.50
C ILE A 167 14.22 -9.02 -1.76
N ALA A 168 15.37 -9.26 -2.41
CA ALA A 168 16.68 -8.91 -1.88
C ALA A 168 16.99 -7.40 -1.93
N GLY A 169 16.09 -6.60 -2.53
CA GLY A 169 16.39 -5.22 -2.87
C GLY A 169 17.33 -5.12 -4.07
N GLY A 170 17.95 -3.97 -4.24
CA GLY A 170 18.90 -3.75 -5.33
C GLY A 170 19.09 -2.29 -5.67
N THR A 171 19.83 -2.03 -6.76
CA THR A 171 20.18 -0.67 -7.21
C THR A 171 19.21 -0.10 -8.26
N VAL A 172 18.29 -0.90 -8.74
CA VAL A 172 17.32 -0.48 -9.76
C VAL A 172 16.46 0.66 -9.24
N ARG A 173 16.18 1.67 -10.08
CA ARG A 173 15.37 2.86 -9.74
C ARG A 173 15.89 3.61 -8.51
N GLY A 174 17.21 3.71 -8.35
CA GLY A 174 17.84 4.42 -7.25
C GLY A 174 18.10 3.63 -5.99
N GLY A 175 17.72 2.35 -5.99
CA GLY A 175 18.02 1.44 -4.90
C GLY A 175 16.89 1.29 -3.87
N THR A 176 16.69 0.03 -3.48
CA THR A 176 15.79 -0.37 -2.39
C THR A 176 16.47 -1.37 -1.48
N GLN A 177 16.07 -1.41 -0.23
CA GLN A 177 16.50 -2.39 0.75
C GLN A 177 15.84 -3.75 0.47
N SER A 178 16.32 -4.84 1.10
CA SER A 178 15.60 -6.11 1.06
C SER A 178 14.26 -6.00 1.82
N ALA A 179 13.35 -6.93 1.54
CA ALA A 179 12.09 -7.02 2.29
C ALA A 179 12.33 -7.25 3.78
N GLN A 180 13.34 -8.06 4.14
CA GLN A 180 13.71 -8.27 5.55
C GLN A 180 14.25 -6.99 6.19
N ALA A 181 15.17 -6.28 5.53
CA ALA A 181 15.71 -5.03 6.07
C ALA A 181 14.62 -3.94 6.19
N THR A 182 13.65 -3.94 5.25
CA THR A 182 12.46 -3.09 5.32
C THR A 182 11.63 -3.40 6.57
N ALA A 183 11.31 -4.67 6.80
CA ALA A 183 10.55 -5.08 7.99
C ALA A 183 11.28 -4.69 9.29
N ASP A 184 12.59 -4.91 9.34
CA ASP A 184 13.41 -4.59 10.52
C ASP A 184 13.53 -3.08 10.74
N TYR A 185 13.54 -2.27 9.67
CA TYR A 185 13.48 -0.81 9.77
C TYR A 185 12.19 -0.37 10.47
N TYR A 186 11.02 -0.83 10.04
CA TYR A 186 9.74 -0.46 10.66
C TYR A 186 9.53 -1.08 12.04
N ARG A 187 10.06 -2.28 12.31
CA ARG A 187 10.09 -2.85 13.67
C ARG A 187 10.85 -1.98 14.64
N ARG A 188 12.01 -1.46 14.23
CA ARG A 188 12.78 -0.52 15.08
C ARG A 188 12.05 0.78 15.33
N LEU A 189 11.35 1.33 14.32
CA LEU A 189 10.58 2.57 14.49
C LEU A 189 9.36 2.37 15.39
N ASN A 190 8.66 1.25 15.24
CA ASN A 190 7.46 0.95 16.01
C ASN A 190 7.75 0.47 17.43
N GLY A 191 8.92 -0.15 17.69
CA GLY A 191 9.17 -0.84 18.95
C GLY A 191 8.08 -1.87 19.24
N ASP A 192 7.66 -1.94 20.50
CA ASP A 192 6.58 -2.83 20.95
C ASP A 192 5.17 -2.22 20.75
N ALA A 193 5.08 -0.97 20.31
CA ALA A 193 3.82 -0.24 20.24
C ALA A 193 2.92 -0.67 19.06
N ALA A 194 3.50 -1.21 17.97
CA ALA A 194 2.72 -1.67 16.83
C ALA A 194 3.45 -2.80 16.07
N PRO A 195 2.74 -3.90 15.73
CA PRO A 195 3.34 -5.06 15.08
C PRO A 195 3.76 -4.78 13.64
N VAL A 196 4.89 -5.36 13.22
CA VAL A 196 5.32 -5.40 11.82
C VAL A 196 5.53 -6.85 11.42
N ARG A 197 4.70 -7.32 10.48
CA ARG A 197 4.73 -8.69 9.97
C ARG A 197 5.21 -8.69 8.53
N LEU A 198 6.20 -9.53 8.22
CA LEU A 198 6.63 -9.82 6.85
C LEU A 198 6.18 -11.23 6.48
N VAL A 199 5.52 -11.35 5.32
CA VAL A 199 5.15 -12.63 4.69
C VAL A 199 5.87 -12.70 3.35
N THR A 200 6.79 -13.65 3.21
CA THR A 200 7.46 -13.94 1.95
C THR A 200 6.80 -15.15 1.31
N LEU A 201 6.63 -15.12 -0.01
CA LEU A 201 5.90 -16.14 -0.73
C LEU A 201 6.78 -16.79 -1.80
N PRO A 202 7.14 -18.07 -1.66
CA PRO A 202 7.91 -18.79 -2.68
C PRO A 202 7.13 -18.85 -3.99
N ASN A 203 7.86 -18.94 -5.11
CA ASN A 203 7.29 -19.02 -6.47
C ASN A 203 6.20 -17.95 -6.75
N THR A 204 6.38 -16.75 -6.22
CA THR A 204 5.44 -15.64 -6.38
C THR A 204 6.17 -14.45 -7.01
N GLY A 205 5.61 -13.92 -8.08
CA GLY A 205 6.14 -12.77 -8.80
C GLY A 205 5.63 -11.42 -8.27
N HIS A 206 5.63 -10.41 -9.14
CA HIS A 206 5.16 -9.05 -8.88
C HIS A 206 3.63 -8.95 -9.00
N VAL A 207 2.93 -9.59 -8.09
CA VAL A 207 1.47 -9.74 -8.12
C VAL A 207 0.84 -9.39 -6.77
N VAL A 208 -0.48 -9.19 -6.75
CA VAL A 208 -1.27 -9.24 -5.52
C VAL A 208 -1.77 -10.67 -5.37
N PRO A 209 -1.21 -11.46 -4.44
CA PRO A 209 -1.55 -12.87 -4.31
C PRO A 209 -3.03 -13.06 -3.91
N GLY A 210 -3.64 -14.06 -4.48
CA GLY A 210 -5.03 -14.42 -4.19
C GLY A 210 -5.67 -15.25 -5.27
N PRO A 211 -6.80 -15.92 -4.99
CA PRO A 211 -7.57 -16.62 -6.00
C PRO A 211 -7.92 -15.72 -7.19
N GLY A 212 -7.58 -16.18 -8.41
CA GLY A 212 -7.76 -15.42 -9.64
C GLY A 212 -6.87 -14.19 -9.76
N CYS A 213 -5.70 -14.17 -9.10
CA CYS A 213 -4.75 -13.07 -9.22
C CYS A 213 -4.28 -12.92 -10.67
N VAL A 214 -4.17 -11.65 -11.10
CA VAL A 214 -3.73 -11.32 -12.45
C VAL A 214 -2.21 -11.42 -12.52
N THR A 215 -1.71 -12.13 -13.52
CA THR A 215 -0.29 -12.27 -13.80
C THR A 215 -0.01 -12.18 -15.29
N SER A 216 1.25 -12.03 -15.63
CA SER A 216 1.80 -12.12 -16.98
C SER A 216 3.24 -12.60 -16.88
N GLU A 217 3.81 -13.00 -18.01
CA GLU A 217 5.22 -13.41 -18.09
C GLU A 217 6.17 -12.34 -17.52
N PHE A 218 5.85 -11.07 -17.75
CA PHE A 218 6.61 -9.92 -17.24
C PHE A 218 6.49 -9.74 -15.70
N LEU A 219 5.39 -10.14 -15.10
CA LEU A 219 5.15 -10.02 -13.65
C LEU A 219 5.68 -11.25 -12.87
N GLY A 220 6.02 -12.32 -13.57
CA GLY A 220 6.44 -13.57 -12.94
C GLY A 220 5.27 -14.44 -12.47
N PRO A 221 5.55 -15.47 -11.64
CA PRO A 221 4.54 -16.46 -11.25
C PRO A 221 3.38 -15.87 -10.45
N ALA A 222 2.17 -16.35 -10.75
CA ALA A 222 0.99 -16.12 -9.92
C ALA A 222 1.05 -16.93 -8.62
N ASN A 223 0.35 -16.47 -7.58
CA ASN A 223 0.09 -17.25 -6.38
C ASN A 223 -1.38 -17.14 -6.00
N GLU A 224 -2.13 -18.20 -6.25
CA GLU A 224 -3.55 -18.28 -5.92
C GLU A 224 -3.83 -19.01 -4.60
N SER A 225 -2.80 -19.64 -4.01
CA SER A 225 -2.93 -20.40 -2.76
C SER A 225 -2.96 -19.52 -1.51
N VAL A 226 -2.38 -18.32 -1.60
CA VAL A 226 -2.34 -17.33 -0.52
C VAL A 226 -3.20 -16.13 -0.92
N ASP A 227 -4.13 -15.75 -0.06
CA ASP A 227 -5.01 -14.60 -0.28
C ASP A 227 -4.53 -13.39 0.55
N ALA A 228 -3.96 -12.40 -0.11
CA ALA A 228 -3.45 -11.19 0.54
C ALA A 228 -4.55 -10.41 1.28
N ALA A 229 -5.76 -10.37 0.75
CA ALA A 229 -6.88 -9.72 1.43
C ALA A 229 -7.25 -10.45 2.72
N LYS A 230 -7.33 -11.80 2.68
CA LYS A 230 -7.59 -12.61 3.87
C LYS A 230 -6.49 -12.44 4.93
N LEU A 231 -5.21 -12.44 4.52
CA LEU A 231 -4.09 -12.20 5.43
C LEU A 231 -4.20 -10.82 6.10
N PHE A 232 -4.58 -9.80 5.33
CA PHE A 232 -4.76 -8.46 5.88
C PHE A 232 -5.96 -8.40 6.83
N GLY A 233 -7.10 -9.02 6.48
CA GLY A 233 -8.26 -9.14 7.37
C GLY A 233 -7.89 -9.77 8.70
N GLN A 234 -7.20 -10.92 8.68
CA GLN A 234 -6.70 -11.58 9.89
C GLN A 234 -5.75 -10.69 10.70
N PHE A 235 -4.85 -9.99 10.02
CA PHE A 235 -3.91 -9.09 10.68
C PHE A 235 -4.62 -7.96 11.43
N ILE A 236 -5.61 -7.30 10.82
CA ILE A 236 -6.33 -6.20 11.48
C ILE A 236 -7.31 -6.66 12.55
N ASP A 237 -7.78 -7.91 12.50
CA ASP A 237 -8.62 -8.52 13.54
C ASP A 237 -7.85 -8.82 14.83
N GLU A 238 -6.54 -9.07 14.73
CA GLU A 238 -5.63 -9.27 15.86
C GLU A 238 -5.28 -7.95 16.59
N LEU A 239 -5.53 -6.79 15.96
CA LEU A 239 -5.20 -5.49 16.54
C LEU A 239 -6.26 -5.04 17.56
N PRO A 240 -5.87 -4.35 18.63
CA PRO A 240 -6.83 -3.73 19.56
C PRO A 240 -7.74 -2.75 18.81
N ARG A 241 -9.00 -2.71 19.24
CA ARG A 241 -10.01 -1.76 18.72
C ARG A 241 -9.95 -0.45 19.45
#